data_806bac2e81cf6c21c7dd09dbc8745f01
#
_entry.id   806bac2e81cf6c21c7dd09dbc8745f01
#
_cell.length_a   1.000
_cell.length_b   1.000
_cell.length_c   1.000
_cell.angle_alpha   90.00
_cell.angle_beta   90.00
_cell.angle_gamma   90.00
#
_symmetry.space_group_name_H-M   'P 1'
#
loop_
_entity.id
_entity.type
_entity.pdbx_description
1 polymer ?
#
loop_
_entity_poly.entity_id
_entity_poly.type
_entity_poly.pdbx_seq_one_letter_code
_entity_poly.pdbx_strand_id
1 'polypeptide(L)'
;FSYTEPLGGRKYLEGNYNIRTNRNQVDREVYDEKNGQQIVNEQLTNKYNSVYIYNRPGFNLRVNRQQYNFAFGASWQNTRLQGDLISQNETIDRTFENILPTARFNYDFSNFKHVRLDYETAMQEPGIQQLQPVVDNSDPLNIYMGNPGLEPSYQHRVSVNFTTFDPAKFISFFAFLTGTYTLNSIVNSQSVNENLVRLTIPVNVKDNAILNANMSFGFPIKKINSRFHV
;
A
#
# COMPACT_ATOMS: atom_id res chain seq x y z
N PHE A 1 10.47 -2.38 18.25
CA PHE A 1 11.15 -1.62 19.31
C PHE A 1 10.89 -0.13 19.11
N SER A 2 10.55 0.59 20.17
CA SER A 2 10.45 2.05 20.18
C SER A 2 11.03 2.61 21.46
N TYR A 3 11.65 3.79 21.38
CA TYR A 3 12.17 4.56 22.49
C TYR A 3 11.75 6.01 22.32
N THR A 4 11.28 6.64 23.38
CA THR A 4 10.85 8.04 23.36
C THR A 4 11.63 8.84 24.40
N GLU A 5 12.29 9.91 23.96
CA GLU A 5 13.03 10.86 24.78
C GLU A 5 12.26 12.17 24.90
N PRO A 6 11.89 12.62 26.11
CA PRO A 6 11.26 13.91 26.32
C PRO A 6 12.31 15.03 26.22
N LEU A 7 12.14 15.94 25.26
CA LEU A 7 13.02 17.09 25.03
C LEU A 7 12.63 18.35 25.84
N GLY A 8 11.66 18.23 26.73
CA GLY A 8 11.08 19.35 27.46
C GLY A 8 10.07 20.17 26.63
N GLY A 9 9.29 21.01 27.29
CA GLY A 9 8.28 21.83 26.64
C GLY A 9 7.23 21.06 25.82
N ARG A 10 6.88 19.83 26.25
CA ARG A 10 5.96 18.90 25.53
C ARG A 10 6.43 18.53 24.12
N LYS A 11 7.74 18.43 23.94
CA LYS A 11 8.40 17.90 22.74
C LYS A 11 8.98 16.54 23.04
N TYR A 12 8.92 15.64 22.07
CA TYR A 12 9.38 14.26 22.22
C TYR A 12 10.09 13.83 20.95
N LEU A 13 11.24 13.20 21.10
CA LEU A 13 11.92 12.50 20.04
C LEU A 13 11.69 11.01 20.21
N GLU A 14 11.18 10.36 19.18
CA GLU A 14 10.93 8.93 19.19
C GLU A 14 11.78 8.25 18.13
N GLY A 15 12.62 7.29 18.56
CA GLY A 15 13.31 6.37 17.70
C GLY A 15 12.55 5.05 17.62
N ASN A 16 12.39 4.49 16.44
CA ASN A 16 11.72 3.22 16.26
C ASN A 16 12.51 2.30 15.33
N TYR A 17 12.38 1.00 15.54
CA TYR A 17 12.92 -0.02 14.66
C TYR A 17 11.91 -1.14 14.50
N ASN A 18 11.54 -1.40 13.26
CA ASN A 18 10.64 -2.49 12.91
C ASN A 18 11.36 -3.47 12.00
N ILE A 19 11.31 -4.76 12.37
CA ILE A 19 11.75 -5.86 11.54
C ILE A 19 10.54 -6.77 11.28
N ARG A 20 10.36 -7.18 10.04
CA ARG A 20 9.29 -8.07 9.64
C ARG A 20 9.83 -9.06 8.61
N THR A 21 9.39 -10.31 8.73
CA THR A 21 9.69 -11.35 7.73
C THR A 21 8.38 -11.93 7.22
N ASN A 22 8.20 -11.92 5.91
CA ASN A 22 7.10 -12.61 5.24
C ASN A 22 7.68 -13.77 4.43
N ARG A 23 7.14 -14.95 4.65
CA ARG A 23 7.50 -16.16 3.88
C ARG A 23 6.29 -16.61 3.10
N ASN A 24 6.50 -16.95 1.83
CA ASN A 24 5.49 -17.49 0.97
C ASN A 24 6.05 -18.70 0.24
N GLN A 25 5.26 -19.77 0.19
CA GLN A 25 5.57 -20.99 -0.53
C GLN A 25 4.41 -21.32 -1.44
N VAL A 26 4.72 -21.62 -2.70
CA VAL A 26 3.76 -22.10 -3.68
C VAL A 26 4.27 -23.42 -4.23
N ASP A 27 3.40 -24.41 -4.21
CA ASP A 27 3.63 -25.74 -4.79
C ASP A 27 2.41 -26.09 -5.64
N ARG A 28 2.51 -25.77 -6.93
CA ARG A 28 1.47 -26.03 -7.93
C ARG A 28 2.03 -26.97 -8.97
N GLU A 29 1.50 -28.19 -9.03
CA GLU A 29 1.77 -29.16 -10.08
C GLU A 29 0.63 -29.20 -11.09
N VAL A 30 0.98 -29.23 -12.36
CA VAL A 30 0.04 -29.36 -13.47
C VAL A 30 0.34 -30.66 -14.21
N TYR A 31 -0.69 -31.40 -14.53
CA TYR A 31 -0.58 -32.67 -15.20
C TYR A 31 -1.32 -32.63 -16.55
N ASP A 32 -0.66 -33.15 -17.58
CA ASP A 32 -1.30 -33.48 -18.87
C ASP A 32 -1.81 -34.92 -18.82
N GLU A 33 -2.99 -35.14 -19.37
CA GLU A 33 -3.49 -36.50 -19.58
C GLU A 33 -3.10 -36.99 -20.98
N LYS A 34 -2.24 -38.02 -21.05
CA LYS A 34 -1.86 -38.70 -22.29
C LYS A 34 -2.10 -40.21 -22.17
N ASN A 35 -2.94 -40.77 -23.05
CA ASN A 35 -3.26 -42.20 -23.09
C ASN A 35 -3.78 -42.76 -21.72
N GLY A 36 -4.56 -41.96 -20.98
CA GLY A 36 -5.09 -42.34 -19.68
C GLY A 36 -4.05 -42.30 -18.53
N GLN A 37 -2.87 -41.73 -18.76
CA GLN A 37 -1.83 -41.51 -17.76
C GLN A 37 -1.64 -40.01 -17.50
N GLN A 38 -1.51 -39.64 -16.22
CA GLN A 38 -1.17 -38.30 -15.82
C GLN A 38 0.35 -38.12 -15.87
N ILE A 39 0.81 -37.17 -16.67
CA ILE A 39 2.24 -36.81 -16.83
C ILE A 39 2.39 -35.36 -16.37
N VAL A 40 3.37 -35.10 -15.48
CA VAL A 40 3.65 -33.76 -15.00
C VAL A 40 4.01 -32.83 -16.20
N ASN A 41 3.31 -31.72 -16.33
CA ASN A 41 3.67 -30.68 -17.26
C ASN A 41 4.65 -29.71 -16.57
N GLU A 42 5.94 -29.89 -16.83
CA GLU A 42 6.99 -29.09 -16.22
C GLU A 42 6.90 -27.59 -16.57
N GLN A 43 6.35 -27.25 -17.74
CA GLN A 43 6.21 -25.86 -18.19
C GLN A 43 5.11 -25.09 -17.43
N LEU A 44 4.07 -25.80 -16.99
CA LEU A 44 2.94 -25.25 -16.25
C LEU A 44 3.06 -25.41 -14.73
N THR A 45 3.95 -26.31 -14.29
CA THR A 45 4.24 -26.54 -12.88
C THR A 45 5.01 -25.34 -12.33
N ASN A 46 4.52 -24.78 -11.22
CA ASN A 46 5.15 -23.61 -10.57
C ASN A 46 5.35 -23.88 -9.08
N LYS A 47 6.61 -24.10 -8.71
CA LYS A 47 7.04 -24.31 -7.32
C LYS A 47 8.07 -23.27 -6.96
N TYR A 48 7.79 -22.47 -5.93
CA TYR A 48 8.74 -21.50 -5.43
C TYR A 48 8.59 -21.26 -3.94
N ASN A 49 9.69 -20.87 -3.31
CA ASN A 49 9.74 -20.31 -1.97
C ASN A 49 10.19 -18.86 -2.06
N SER A 50 9.61 -17.98 -1.27
CA SER A 50 10.08 -16.58 -1.19
C SER A 50 10.07 -16.08 0.23
N VAL A 51 11.08 -15.25 0.56
CA VAL A 51 11.24 -14.61 1.85
C VAL A 51 11.47 -13.11 1.62
N TYR A 52 10.60 -12.28 2.18
CA TYR A 52 10.79 -10.84 2.27
C TYR A 52 11.22 -10.48 3.68
N ILE A 53 12.36 -9.82 3.80
CA ILE A 53 12.88 -9.33 5.07
C ILE A 53 12.85 -7.81 5.03
N TYR A 54 12.07 -7.21 5.91
CA TYR A 54 11.91 -5.77 6.03
C TYR A 54 12.68 -5.27 7.26
N ASN A 55 13.55 -4.29 7.04
CA ASN A 55 14.22 -3.54 8.09
C ASN A 55 13.80 -2.08 7.97
N ARG A 56 13.26 -1.51 9.05
CA ARG A 56 12.70 -0.17 9.03
C ARG A 56 13.04 0.61 10.30
N PRO A 57 14.27 1.14 10.43
CA PRO A 57 14.58 2.16 11.41
C PRO A 57 13.91 3.48 11.06
N GLY A 58 13.51 4.24 12.05
CA GLY A 58 12.87 5.53 11.87
C GLY A 58 12.95 6.41 13.09
N PHE A 59 12.63 7.68 12.88
CA PHE A 59 12.51 8.65 13.96
C PHE A 59 11.32 9.56 13.74
N ASN A 60 10.75 10.07 14.83
CA ASN A 60 9.67 11.02 14.83
C ASN A 60 9.93 12.12 15.85
N LEU A 61 9.73 13.36 15.45
CA LEU A 61 9.65 14.51 16.37
C LEU A 61 8.17 14.84 16.58
N ARG A 62 7.74 14.82 17.85
CA ARG A 62 6.36 15.14 18.24
C ARG A 62 6.34 16.38 19.13
N VAL A 63 5.43 17.29 18.83
CA VAL A 63 5.17 18.50 19.61
C VAL A 63 3.69 18.51 19.99
N ASN A 64 3.42 18.50 21.28
CA ASN A 64 2.07 18.54 21.82
C ASN A 64 1.79 19.91 22.44
N ARG A 65 0.73 20.57 21.99
CA ARG A 65 0.23 21.84 22.54
C ARG A 65 -1.23 21.70 22.91
N GLN A 66 -1.78 22.68 23.56
CA GLN A 66 -3.15 22.65 24.05
C GLN A 66 -4.17 22.61 22.90
N GLN A 67 -3.90 23.31 21.82
CA GLN A 67 -4.77 23.45 20.66
C GLN A 67 -4.25 22.69 19.41
N TYR A 68 -2.98 22.26 19.39
CA TYR A 68 -2.44 21.55 18.26
C TYR A 68 -1.42 20.48 18.65
N ASN A 69 -1.38 19.44 17.85
CA ASN A 69 -0.37 18.40 17.91
C ASN A 69 0.27 18.29 16.53
N PHE A 70 1.58 18.27 16.51
CA PHE A 70 2.35 18.11 15.29
C PHE A 70 3.33 16.93 15.48
N ALA A 71 3.43 16.06 14.49
CA ALA A 71 4.44 15.02 14.42
C ALA A 71 5.04 15.01 13.02
N PHE A 72 6.34 14.95 12.95
CA PHE A 72 7.10 14.82 11.71
C PHE A 72 8.18 13.76 11.89
N GLY A 73 8.33 12.88 10.92
CA GLY A 73 9.33 11.83 10.99
C GLY A 73 9.69 11.27 9.63
N ALA A 74 10.66 10.39 9.64
CA ALA A 74 11.05 9.61 8.48
C ALA A 74 11.54 8.24 8.94
N SER A 75 11.33 7.23 8.10
CA SER A 75 11.96 5.92 8.26
C SER A 75 12.69 5.55 6.97
N TRP A 76 13.80 4.86 7.12
CA TRP A 76 14.48 4.20 6.01
C TRP A 76 14.00 2.76 5.94
N GLN A 77 13.44 2.36 4.82
CA GLN A 77 13.02 0.98 4.61
C GLN A 77 14.01 0.30 3.68
N ASN A 78 14.59 -0.80 4.16
CA ASN A 78 15.35 -1.74 3.37
C ASN A 78 14.59 -3.06 3.34
N THR A 79 14.23 -3.50 2.13
CA THR A 79 13.52 -4.76 1.91
C THR A 79 14.38 -5.68 1.06
N ARG A 80 14.72 -6.84 1.57
CA ARG A 80 15.39 -7.90 0.82
C ARG A 80 14.39 -8.99 0.45
N LEU A 81 14.29 -9.27 -0.84
CA LEU A 81 13.56 -10.38 -1.39
C LEU A 81 14.53 -11.49 -1.79
N GLN A 82 14.34 -12.66 -1.22
CA GLN A 82 15.01 -13.90 -1.63
C GLN A 82 13.95 -14.88 -2.13
N GLY A 83 14.12 -15.39 -3.33
CA GLY A 83 13.20 -16.31 -3.96
C GLY A 83 13.95 -17.49 -4.59
N ASP A 84 13.52 -18.71 -4.26
CA ASP A 84 14.02 -19.94 -4.88
C ASP A 84 12.92 -20.42 -5.83
N LEU A 85 13.15 -20.33 -7.14
CA LEU A 85 12.25 -20.77 -8.20
C LEU A 85 12.55 -22.24 -8.50
N ILE A 86 11.98 -23.14 -7.73
CA ILE A 86 12.30 -24.58 -7.73
C ILE A 86 12.06 -25.19 -9.11
N SER A 87 10.94 -24.86 -9.75
CA SER A 87 10.59 -25.41 -11.07
C SER A 87 11.56 -24.97 -12.19
N GLN A 88 12.25 -23.84 -12.02
CA GLN A 88 13.18 -23.28 -13.02
C GLN A 88 14.65 -23.45 -12.66
N ASN A 89 14.93 -23.92 -11.44
CA ASN A 89 16.27 -23.97 -10.86
C ASN A 89 16.97 -22.59 -10.89
N GLU A 90 16.22 -21.53 -10.61
CA GLU A 90 16.68 -20.15 -10.58
C GLU A 90 16.46 -19.53 -9.21
N THR A 91 17.23 -18.50 -8.88
CA THR A 91 17.10 -17.73 -7.65
C THR A 91 16.92 -16.25 -7.97
N ILE A 92 16.09 -15.59 -7.17
CA ILE A 92 15.92 -14.13 -7.20
C ILE A 92 16.44 -13.59 -5.87
N ASP A 93 17.41 -12.66 -5.92
CA ASP A 93 17.87 -11.89 -4.75
C ASP A 93 17.85 -10.42 -5.13
N ARG A 94 16.90 -9.67 -4.56
CA ARG A 94 16.70 -8.25 -4.84
C ARG A 94 16.63 -7.47 -3.53
N THR A 95 17.23 -6.31 -3.51
CA THR A 95 17.15 -5.36 -2.38
C THR A 95 16.53 -4.06 -2.87
N PHE A 96 15.57 -3.56 -2.10
CA PHE A 96 14.86 -2.32 -2.38
C PHE A 96 15.02 -1.39 -1.17
N GLU A 97 15.32 -0.12 -1.44
CA GLU A 97 15.56 0.87 -0.38
C GLU A 97 14.84 2.18 -0.68
N ASN A 98 14.21 2.74 0.35
CA ASN A 98 13.55 4.04 0.25
C ASN A 98 13.48 4.75 1.60
N ILE A 99 13.46 6.07 1.56
CA ILE A 99 13.15 6.91 2.71
C ILE A 99 11.65 7.20 2.68
N LEU A 100 10.99 7.00 3.81
CA LEU A 100 9.55 7.14 3.98
C LEU A 100 9.23 8.26 4.97
N PRO A 101 9.13 9.53 4.51
CA PRO A 101 8.73 10.64 5.35
C PRO A 101 7.25 10.55 5.74
N THR A 102 6.94 11.04 6.92
CA THR A 102 5.58 11.12 7.47
C THR A 102 5.38 12.45 8.17
N ALA A 103 4.19 13.01 8.12
CA ALA A 103 3.81 14.17 8.89
C ALA A 103 2.35 14.05 9.35
N ARG A 104 2.08 14.51 10.55
CA ARG A 104 0.73 14.58 11.11
C ARG A 104 0.54 15.93 11.78
N PHE A 105 -0.59 16.55 11.52
CA PHE A 105 -0.99 17.77 12.15
C PHE A 105 -2.45 17.71 12.57
N ASN A 106 -2.71 17.97 13.85
CA ASN A 106 -4.06 18.09 14.38
C ASN A 106 -4.21 19.49 14.97
N TYR A 107 -5.34 20.13 14.72
CA TYR A 107 -5.67 21.41 15.30
C TYR A 107 -7.12 21.40 15.81
N ASP A 108 -7.27 21.75 17.09
CA ASP A 108 -8.54 21.84 17.78
C ASP A 108 -8.95 23.33 17.88
N PHE A 109 -9.85 23.76 16.99
CA PHE A 109 -10.41 25.12 17.05
C PHE A 109 -11.30 25.32 18.29
N SER A 110 -11.99 24.24 18.69
CA SER A 110 -12.82 24.14 19.90
C SER A 110 -13.06 22.66 20.22
N ASN A 111 -13.76 22.40 21.32
CA ASN A 111 -14.14 21.00 21.70
C ASN A 111 -14.99 20.28 20.65
N PHE A 112 -15.54 21.01 19.69
CA PHE A 112 -16.44 20.47 18.67
C PHE A 112 -16.00 20.75 17.24
N LYS A 113 -14.80 21.31 17.04
CA LYS A 113 -14.30 21.67 15.71
C LYS A 113 -12.82 21.34 15.61
N HIS A 114 -12.51 20.38 14.75
CA HIS A 114 -11.17 19.79 14.58
C HIS A 114 -10.78 19.71 13.11
N VAL A 115 -9.50 19.89 12.84
CA VAL A 115 -8.90 19.51 11.58
C VAL A 115 -7.73 18.57 11.85
N ARG A 116 -7.63 17.52 11.05
CA ARG A 116 -6.50 16.60 11.03
C ARG A 116 -5.97 16.49 9.61
N LEU A 117 -4.67 16.62 9.47
CA LEU A 117 -3.92 16.41 8.24
C LEU A 117 -2.87 15.32 8.50
N ASP A 118 -2.91 14.28 7.69
CA ASP A 118 -1.91 13.22 7.68
C ASP A 118 -1.24 13.18 6.31
N TYR A 119 0.07 13.14 6.31
CA TYR A 119 0.90 12.81 5.15
C TYR A 119 1.72 11.57 5.48
N GLU A 120 1.61 10.56 4.65
CA GLU A 120 2.36 9.33 4.79
C GLU A 120 2.89 8.85 3.45
N THR A 121 4.01 8.16 3.49
CA THR A 121 4.58 7.51 2.32
C THR A 121 4.73 6.01 2.57
N ALA A 122 4.64 5.25 1.49
CA ALA A 122 4.81 3.80 1.51
C ALA A 122 5.52 3.34 0.25
N MET A 123 6.33 2.29 0.39
CA MET A 123 6.90 1.55 -0.72
C MET A 123 6.17 0.21 -0.83
N GLN A 124 5.85 -0.19 -2.06
CA GLN A 124 5.29 -1.50 -2.38
C GLN A 124 6.21 -2.20 -3.36
N GLU A 125 6.84 -3.27 -2.90
CA GLU A 125 7.72 -4.11 -3.70
C GLU A 125 6.90 -4.98 -4.66
N PRO A 126 7.44 -5.31 -5.85
CA PRO A 126 6.82 -6.30 -6.72
C PRO A 126 6.79 -7.68 -6.06
N GLY A 127 5.72 -8.42 -6.29
CA GLY A 127 5.59 -9.80 -5.82
C GLY A 127 6.52 -10.75 -6.57
N ILE A 128 6.93 -11.85 -5.94
CA ILE A 128 7.79 -12.86 -6.59
C ILE A 128 7.19 -13.35 -7.91
N GLN A 129 5.89 -13.59 -7.96
CA GLN A 129 5.18 -14.01 -9.17
C GLN A 129 5.24 -12.96 -10.29
N GLN A 130 5.26 -11.67 -9.93
CA GLN A 130 5.40 -10.59 -10.90
C GLN A 130 6.82 -10.47 -11.46
N LEU A 131 7.82 -10.94 -10.70
CA LEU A 131 9.24 -10.91 -11.10
C LEU A 131 9.69 -12.18 -11.85
N GLN A 132 8.92 -13.26 -11.78
CA GLN A 132 9.26 -14.52 -12.46
C GLN A 132 9.15 -14.36 -13.99
N PRO A 133 10.20 -14.61 -14.76
CA PRO A 133 10.14 -14.58 -16.24
C PRO A 133 9.45 -15.82 -16.83
N VAL A 134 8.46 -16.34 -16.13
CA VAL A 134 7.77 -17.60 -16.46
C VAL A 134 6.42 -17.31 -17.07
N VAL A 135 6.12 -17.99 -18.15
CA VAL A 135 4.83 -17.93 -18.82
C VAL A 135 3.87 -18.90 -18.12
N ASP A 136 2.84 -18.37 -17.49
CA ASP A 136 1.70 -19.15 -17.01
C ASP A 136 0.65 -19.21 -18.12
N ASN A 137 0.55 -20.36 -18.79
CA ASN A 137 -0.42 -20.67 -19.82
C ASN A 137 -1.40 -21.79 -19.38
N SER A 138 -1.61 -21.94 -18.09
CA SER A 138 -2.59 -22.90 -17.54
C SER A 138 -4.00 -22.63 -18.06
N ASP A 139 -4.29 -21.39 -18.43
CA ASP A 139 -5.43 -21.01 -19.28
C ASP A 139 -4.88 -20.54 -20.64
N PRO A 140 -5.04 -21.36 -21.71
CA PRO A 140 -4.47 -21.05 -23.04
C PRO A 140 -4.98 -19.75 -23.67
N LEU A 141 -6.12 -19.23 -23.19
CA LEU A 141 -6.68 -17.95 -23.65
C LEU A 141 -6.25 -16.76 -22.76
N ASN A 142 -5.71 -17.02 -21.57
CA ASN A 142 -5.28 -15.98 -20.63
C ASN A 142 -3.85 -16.30 -20.12
N ILE A 143 -2.88 -15.89 -20.86
CA ILE A 143 -1.46 -16.11 -20.56
C ILE A 143 -0.97 -14.99 -19.63
N TYR A 144 -0.24 -15.35 -18.58
CA TYR A 144 0.46 -14.42 -17.71
C TYR A 144 1.97 -14.62 -17.81
N MET A 145 2.72 -13.52 -17.93
CA MET A 145 4.17 -13.54 -17.95
C MET A 145 4.70 -12.46 -17.01
N GLY A 146 5.52 -12.84 -16.03
CA GLY A 146 6.13 -11.87 -15.13
C GLY A 146 7.20 -11.02 -15.81
N ASN A 147 7.65 -9.98 -15.12
CA ASN A 147 8.64 -9.02 -15.61
C ASN A 147 9.73 -8.81 -14.55
N PRO A 148 10.93 -9.38 -14.74
CA PRO A 148 12.05 -9.21 -13.80
C PRO A 148 12.54 -7.76 -13.66
N GLY A 149 12.21 -6.90 -14.64
CA GLY A 149 12.59 -5.48 -14.65
C GLY A 149 11.71 -4.57 -13.82
N LEU A 150 10.74 -5.11 -13.06
CA LEU A 150 9.88 -4.29 -12.22
C LEU A 150 10.64 -3.62 -11.08
N GLU A 151 10.32 -2.35 -10.89
CA GLU A 151 10.77 -1.53 -9.77
C GLU A 151 9.64 -1.35 -8.74
N PRO A 152 9.96 -1.11 -7.45
CA PRO A 152 8.95 -0.83 -6.45
C PRO A 152 8.13 0.41 -6.79
N SER A 153 6.85 0.39 -6.46
CA SER A 153 6.04 1.59 -6.47
C SER A 153 6.23 2.38 -5.17
N TYR A 154 6.23 3.72 -5.29
CA TYR A 154 6.35 4.63 -4.17
C TYR A 154 5.11 5.49 -4.07
N GLN A 155 4.41 5.42 -2.94
CA GLN A 155 3.14 6.08 -2.73
C GLN A 155 3.26 7.25 -1.78
N HIS A 156 2.71 8.40 -2.18
CA HIS A 156 2.43 9.54 -1.33
C HIS A 156 0.94 9.59 -1.06
N ARG A 157 0.55 9.66 0.21
CA ARG A 157 -0.84 9.81 0.61
C ARG A 157 -1.00 11.04 1.50
N VAL A 158 -1.93 11.91 1.14
CA VAL A 158 -2.36 13.05 1.96
C VAL A 158 -3.82 12.82 2.33
N SER A 159 -4.13 12.89 3.61
CA SER A 159 -5.51 12.81 4.11
C SER A 159 -5.84 14.05 4.93
N VAL A 160 -6.98 14.66 4.66
CA VAL A 160 -7.52 15.78 5.42
C VAL A 160 -8.88 15.37 5.98
N ASN A 161 -9.02 15.48 7.28
CA ASN A 161 -10.28 15.23 7.98
C ASN A 161 -10.67 16.50 8.73
N PHE A 162 -11.84 17.04 8.40
CA PHE A 162 -12.41 18.19 9.07
C PHE A 162 -13.76 17.81 9.68
N THR A 163 -13.92 18.11 10.95
CA THR A 163 -15.13 17.80 11.72
C THR A 163 -15.58 19.03 12.46
N THR A 164 -16.86 19.35 12.37
CA THR A 164 -17.47 20.36 13.21
C THR A 164 -18.90 19.95 13.61
N PHE A 165 -19.23 20.24 14.87
CA PHE A 165 -20.55 20.04 15.42
C PHE A 165 -20.94 21.24 16.28
N ASP A 166 -22.10 21.82 16.05
CA ASP A 166 -22.68 22.86 16.91
C ASP A 166 -23.81 22.22 17.75
N PRO A 167 -23.56 21.96 19.06
CA PRO A 167 -24.56 21.31 19.90
C PRO A 167 -25.79 22.18 20.18
N ALA A 168 -25.66 23.53 20.10
CA ALA A 168 -26.77 24.43 20.35
C ALA A 168 -27.73 24.51 19.16
N LYS A 169 -27.19 24.38 17.94
CA LYS A 169 -27.95 24.42 16.69
C LYS A 169 -28.22 23.05 16.11
N PHE A 170 -27.58 21.99 16.63
CA PHE A 170 -27.59 20.62 16.10
C PHE A 170 -27.15 20.55 14.63
N ILE A 171 -26.17 21.40 14.25
CA ILE A 171 -25.56 21.41 12.93
C ILE A 171 -24.25 20.61 12.99
N SER A 172 -24.08 19.69 12.06
CA SER A 172 -22.84 18.91 11.90
C SER A 172 -22.32 19.03 10.47
N PHE A 173 -21.00 19.10 10.33
CA PHE A 173 -20.32 18.99 9.04
C PHE A 173 -19.07 18.13 9.19
N PHE A 174 -18.94 17.15 8.30
CA PHE A 174 -17.78 16.28 8.19
C PHE A 174 -17.28 16.38 6.75
N ALA A 175 -15.98 16.51 6.60
CA ALA A 175 -15.32 16.42 5.30
C ALA A 175 -14.07 15.55 5.43
N PHE A 176 -13.97 14.56 4.55
CA PHE A 176 -12.82 13.69 4.42
C PHE A 176 -12.31 13.75 2.99
N LEU A 177 -11.05 14.12 2.82
CA LEU A 177 -10.37 14.18 1.53
C LEU A 177 -9.13 13.30 1.61
N THR A 178 -8.93 12.42 0.64
CA THR A 178 -7.70 11.63 0.50
C THR A 178 -7.20 11.72 -0.92
N GLY A 179 -5.97 12.24 -1.08
CA GLY A 179 -5.20 12.21 -2.30
C GLY A 179 -4.09 11.16 -2.21
N THR A 180 -3.99 10.30 -3.20
CA THR A 180 -2.92 9.32 -3.33
C THR A 180 -2.21 9.55 -4.66
N TYR A 181 -0.89 9.72 -4.62
CA TYR A 181 -0.04 9.82 -5.79
C TYR A 181 1.02 8.73 -5.73
N THR A 182 1.05 7.88 -6.76
CA THR A 182 1.93 6.71 -6.81
C THR A 182 2.89 6.84 -7.97
N LEU A 183 4.18 6.87 -7.68
CA LEU A 183 5.28 6.78 -8.64
C LEU A 183 5.58 5.32 -8.97
N ASN A 184 5.95 5.02 -10.20
CA ASN A 184 6.28 3.68 -10.68
C ASN A 184 5.18 2.65 -10.37
N SER A 185 3.92 3.04 -10.51
CA SER A 185 2.79 2.15 -10.20
C SER A 185 2.86 0.87 -11.01
N ILE A 186 2.80 -0.29 -10.36
CA ILE A 186 2.78 -1.59 -11.03
C ILE A 186 1.36 -1.86 -11.50
N VAL A 187 1.16 -2.00 -12.80
CA VAL A 187 -0.13 -2.31 -13.42
C VAL A 187 0.02 -3.49 -14.39
N ASN A 188 -1.06 -4.20 -14.62
CA ASN A 188 -1.10 -5.28 -15.61
C ASN A 188 -1.39 -4.70 -16.99
N SER A 189 -0.40 -4.73 -17.87
CA SER A 189 -0.56 -4.48 -19.31
C SER A 189 -1.20 -5.70 -19.95
N GLN A 190 -2.22 -5.50 -20.76
CA GLN A 190 -2.92 -6.58 -21.46
C GLN A 190 -2.91 -6.32 -22.97
N SER A 191 -2.56 -7.35 -23.72
CA SER A 191 -2.70 -7.39 -25.19
C SER A 191 -3.47 -8.63 -25.59
N VAL A 192 -4.27 -8.51 -26.67
CA VAL A 192 -5.02 -9.63 -27.24
C VAL A 192 -4.55 -9.82 -28.68
N ASN A 193 -4.17 -11.04 -29.02
CA ASN A 193 -3.74 -11.38 -30.37
C ASN A 193 -4.92 -11.77 -31.29
N GLU A 194 -4.66 -12.06 -32.54
CA GLU A 194 -5.66 -12.45 -33.55
C GLU A 194 -6.41 -13.75 -33.19
N ASN A 195 -5.80 -14.62 -32.40
CA ASN A 195 -6.39 -15.87 -31.89
C ASN A 195 -7.21 -15.68 -30.59
N LEU A 196 -7.51 -14.43 -30.22
CA LEU A 196 -8.20 -14.05 -28.97
C LEU A 196 -7.45 -14.48 -27.70
N VAL A 197 -6.16 -14.78 -27.77
CA VAL A 197 -5.33 -15.06 -26.59
C VAL A 197 -4.93 -13.73 -25.94
N ARG A 198 -5.25 -13.59 -24.66
CA ARG A 198 -4.86 -12.44 -23.83
C ARG A 198 -3.52 -12.70 -23.18
N LEU A 199 -2.55 -11.83 -23.44
CA LEU A 199 -1.27 -11.81 -22.74
C LEU A 199 -1.30 -10.69 -21.69
N THR A 200 -1.04 -11.03 -20.44
CA THR A 200 -0.93 -10.09 -19.31
C THR A 200 0.51 -10.04 -18.82
N ILE A 201 1.09 -8.83 -18.78
CA ILE A 201 2.46 -8.58 -18.28
C ILE A 201 2.41 -7.42 -17.30
N PRO A 202 2.92 -7.57 -16.05
CA PRO A 202 3.05 -6.45 -15.13
C PRO A 202 4.14 -5.49 -15.60
N VAL A 203 3.82 -4.19 -15.59
CA VAL A 203 4.73 -3.12 -16.01
C VAL A 203 4.66 -1.96 -15.02
N ASN A 204 5.74 -1.20 -14.90
CA ASN A 204 5.69 0.07 -14.19
C ASN A 204 5.13 1.15 -15.13
N VAL A 205 4.12 1.87 -14.67
CA VAL A 205 3.68 3.12 -15.28
C VAL A 205 4.20 4.30 -14.48
N LYS A 206 4.44 5.41 -15.16
CA LYS A 206 5.15 6.54 -14.55
C LYS A 206 4.45 7.06 -13.30
N ASP A 207 3.18 7.41 -13.42
CA ASP A 207 2.43 8.06 -12.36
C ASP A 207 0.97 7.58 -12.33
N ASN A 208 0.42 7.50 -11.12
CA ASN A 208 -1.01 7.27 -10.89
C ASN A 208 -1.49 8.19 -9.77
N ALA A 209 -2.59 8.91 -9.98
CA ALA A 209 -3.19 9.80 -9.00
C ALA A 209 -4.64 9.43 -8.76
N ILE A 210 -5.02 9.32 -7.50
CA ILE A 210 -6.39 9.04 -7.06
C ILE A 210 -6.79 10.10 -6.04
N LEU A 211 -7.96 10.72 -6.23
CA LEU A 211 -8.55 11.64 -5.28
C LEU A 211 -9.92 11.11 -4.85
N ASN A 212 -10.11 10.98 -3.55
CA ASN A 212 -11.38 10.62 -2.95
C ASN A 212 -11.83 11.75 -2.02
N ALA A 213 -13.08 12.17 -2.16
CA ALA A 213 -13.72 13.16 -1.30
C ALA A 213 -15.04 12.61 -0.77
N ASN A 214 -15.27 12.78 0.52
CA ASN A 214 -16.53 12.46 1.16
C ASN A 214 -16.92 13.64 2.06
N MET A 215 -18.15 14.11 1.94
CA MET A 215 -18.67 15.20 2.75
C MET A 215 -20.06 14.84 3.25
N SER A 216 -20.36 15.20 4.48
CA SER A 216 -21.68 15.03 5.08
C SER A 216 -22.06 16.28 5.86
N PHE A 217 -23.27 16.73 5.65
CA PHE A 217 -23.84 17.88 6.32
C PHE A 217 -25.17 17.53 6.98
N GLY A 218 -25.28 17.78 8.27
CA GLY A 218 -26.49 17.53 9.05
C GLY A 218 -27.03 18.82 9.66
N PHE A 219 -28.36 19.02 9.54
CA PHE A 219 -29.03 20.16 10.14
C PHE A 219 -30.47 19.83 10.56
N PRO A 220 -31.03 20.51 11.59
CA PRO A 220 -32.37 20.28 12.04
C PRO A 220 -33.39 21.06 11.18
N ILE A 221 -34.51 20.44 10.87
CA ILE A 221 -35.68 21.09 10.27
C ILE A 221 -36.70 21.30 11.39
N LYS A 222 -36.63 22.45 12.06
CA LYS A 222 -37.43 22.75 13.24
C LYS A 222 -38.95 22.66 13.00
N LYS A 223 -39.43 23.03 11.79
CA LYS A 223 -40.86 23.02 11.47
C LYS A 223 -41.51 21.64 11.52
N ILE A 224 -40.75 20.59 11.27
CA ILE A 224 -41.22 19.19 11.26
C ILE A 224 -40.57 18.34 12.33
N ASN A 225 -39.83 18.97 13.26
CA ASN A 225 -39.11 18.31 14.36
C ASN A 225 -38.23 17.13 13.89
N SER A 226 -37.55 17.29 12.75
CA SER A 226 -36.75 16.26 12.12
C SER A 226 -35.34 16.75 11.87
N ARG A 227 -34.40 15.80 11.66
CA ARG A 227 -33.01 16.07 11.27
C ARG A 227 -32.78 15.56 9.83
N PHE A 228 -32.12 16.35 9.02
CA PHE A 228 -31.70 16.01 7.67
C PHE A 228 -30.20 15.82 7.60
N HIS A 229 -29.77 14.79 6.87
CA HIS A 229 -28.39 14.52 6.56
C HIS A 229 -28.20 14.32 5.05
N VAL A 230 -27.19 14.94 4.49
CA VAL A 230 -26.77 14.80 3.09
C VAL A 230 -25.33 14.33 3.06
#